data_e169bfe90da474691d19271faeda2c61
#
_entry.id   e169bfe90da474691d19271faeda2c61
#
_cell.length_a   1.000
_cell.length_b   1.000
_cell.length_c   1.000
_cell.angle_alpha   90.00
_cell.angle_beta   90.00
_cell.angle_gamma   90.00
#
_symmetry.space_group_name_H-M   'P 1'
#
loop_
_entity.id
_entity.type
_entity.pdbx_description
1 polymer ?
#
loop_
_entity_poly.entity_id
_entity_poly.type
_entity_poly.pdbx_seq_one_letter_code
_entity_poly.pdbx_strand_id
1 'polypeptide(L)'
;MGRLTATVLLVALAIIALVGGMGWGVMTYTATPTFCNSCHVMNTRFVSWQRSPHGDVATCIECHSEPGWWGELKAHINGARYLYVMVTGEKTGPLIRADVSNASCLRCHALEQLSDVIHNHRVLHAKHLDLGVKCSECHAGLVHGDLYGGQAKPAMARCIDCHAKRRPALVGCQSCHGEAIMPTGFLRLPH
;
A
#
# COMPACT_ATOMS: atom_id res chain seq x y z
N MET A 1 -18.04 0.00 -54.15
CA MET A 1 -17.57 0.70 -52.93
C MET A 1 -17.83 -0.13 -51.66
N GLY A 2 -18.95 -0.82 -51.46
CA GLY A 2 -19.27 -1.50 -50.17
C GLY A 2 -18.35 -2.65 -49.74
N ARG A 3 -17.80 -3.46 -50.64
CA ARG A 3 -16.93 -4.59 -50.25
C ARG A 3 -15.55 -4.11 -49.77
N LEU A 4 -14.95 -3.09 -50.41
CA LEU A 4 -13.66 -2.56 -50.02
C LEU A 4 -13.73 -1.88 -48.62
N THR A 5 -14.79 -1.10 -48.41
CA THR A 5 -15.02 -0.48 -47.09
C THR A 5 -15.25 -1.51 -46.00
N ALA A 6 -16.00 -2.55 -46.25
CA ALA A 6 -16.19 -3.63 -45.28
C ALA A 6 -14.86 -4.35 -44.95
N THR A 7 -14.05 -4.66 -45.96
CA THR A 7 -12.74 -5.30 -45.74
C THR A 7 -11.81 -4.39 -44.94
N VAL A 8 -11.74 -3.10 -45.24
CA VAL A 8 -10.91 -2.14 -44.47
C VAL A 8 -11.36 -2.04 -43.01
N LEU A 9 -12.68 -2.00 -42.76
CA LEU A 9 -13.21 -1.97 -41.39
C LEU A 9 -12.90 -3.28 -40.63
N LEU A 10 -13.04 -4.44 -41.26
CA LEU A 10 -12.68 -5.71 -40.61
C LEU A 10 -11.19 -5.80 -40.27
N VAL A 11 -10.33 -5.39 -41.20
CA VAL A 11 -8.88 -5.35 -40.96
C VAL A 11 -8.54 -4.38 -39.83
N ALA A 12 -9.13 -3.20 -39.81
CA ALA A 12 -8.94 -2.22 -38.73
C ALA A 12 -9.39 -2.77 -37.37
N LEU A 13 -10.57 -3.41 -37.31
CA LEU A 13 -11.04 -4.05 -36.09
C LEU A 13 -10.15 -5.20 -35.64
N ALA A 14 -9.65 -6.00 -36.57
CA ALA A 14 -8.73 -7.09 -36.24
C ALA A 14 -7.39 -6.53 -35.66
N ILE A 15 -6.85 -5.46 -36.24
CA ILE A 15 -5.65 -4.80 -35.71
C ILE A 15 -5.91 -4.21 -34.32
N ILE A 16 -7.03 -3.53 -34.11
CA ILE A 16 -7.38 -2.97 -32.80
C ILE A 16 -7.53 -4.09 -31.77
N ALA A 17 -8.20 -5.19 -32.13
CA ALA A 17 -8.35 -6.33 -31.22
C ALA A 17 -7.00 -7.00 -30.89
N LEU A 18 -6.11 -7.13 -31.88
CA LEU A 18 -4.77 -7.69 -31.68
C LEU A 18 -3.93 -6.81 -30.78
N VAL A 19 -3.85 -5.51 -31.07
CA VAL A 19 -3.07 -4.53 -30.29
C VAL A 19 -3.63 -4.40 -28.88
N GLY A 20 -4.95 -4.34 -28.74
CA GLY A 20 -5.62 -4.31 -27.44
C GLY A 20 -5.38 -5.58 -26.62
N GLY A 21 -5.48 -6.74 -27.26
CA GLY A 21 -5.22 -8.03 -26.60
C GLY A 21 -3.77 -8.19 -26.17
N MET A 22 -2.82 -7.80 -27.02
CA MET A 22 -1.40 -7.77 -26.66
C MET A 22 -1.12 -6.80 -25.51
N GLY A 23 -1.66 -5.58 -25.56
CA GLY A 23 -1.52 -4.59 -24.51
C GLY A 23 -2.06 -5.10 -23.18
N TRP A 24 -3.24 -5.72 -23.19
CA TRP A 24 -3.82 -6.33 -22.01
C TRP A 24 -2.93 -7.47 -21.46
N GLY A 25 -2.44 -8.36 -22.33
CA GLY A 25 -1.54 -9.44 -21.92
C GLY A 25 -0.24 -8.95 -21.30
N VAL A 26 0.35 -7.88 -21.85
CA VAL A 26 1.54 -7.25 -21.27
C VAL A 26 1.21 -6.66 -19.90
N MET A 27 0.12 -5.92 -19.75
CA MET A 27 -0.27 -5.33 -18.48
C MET A 27 -0.52 -6.38 -17.41
N THR A 28 -1.25 -7.44 -17.72
CA THR A 28 -1.52 -8.52 -16.76
C THR A 28 -0.24 -9.28 -16.36
N TYR A 29 0.64 -9.56 -17.29
CA TYR A 29 1.92 -10.21 -17.01
C TYR A 29 2.84 -9.34 -16.13
N THR A 30 2.97 -8.06 -16.47
CA THR A 30 3.84 -7.13 -15.74
C THR A 30 3.28 -6.71 -14.37
N ALA A 31 1.99 -6.99 -14.10
CA ALA A 31 1.37 -6.83 -12.78
C ALA A 31 1.69 -7.99 -11.81
N THR A 32 2.25 -9.11 -12.29
CA THR A 32 2.51 -10.28 -11.45
C THR A 32 3.68 -10.08 -10.49
N PRO A 33 3.63 -10.65 -9.26
CA PRO A 33 4.76 -10.61 -8.35
C PRO A 33 6.02 -11.27 -8.92
N THR A 34 5.88 -12.30 -9.76
CA THR A 34 6.99 -12.97 -10.44
C THR A 34 7.72 -12.04 -11.41
N PHE A 35 6.98 -11.20 -12.13
CA PHE A 35 7.59 -10.17 -12.98
C PHE A 35 8.37 -9.16 -12.14
N CYS A 36 7.81 -8.67 -11.04
CA CYS A 36 8.52 -7.75 -10.14
C CYS A 36 9.83 -8.38 -9.61
N ASN A 37 9.80 -9.68 -9.27
CA ASN A 37 10.94 -10.42 -8.77
C ASN A 37 12.01 -10.72 -9.85
N SER A 38 11.73 -10.51 -11.12
CA SER A 38 12.72 -10.69 -12.20
C SER A 38 13.90 -9.69 -12.10
N CYS A 39 13.73 -8.59 -11.35
CA CYS A 39 14.79 -7.62 -11.08
C CYS A 39 15.45 -7.90 -9.72
N HIS A 40 16.78 -8.02 -9.68
CA HIS A 40 17.53 -8.34 -8.45
C HIS A 40 17.28 -7.35 -7.30
N VAL A 41 17.02 -6.08 -7.60
CA VAL A 41 16.70 -5.04 -6.61
C VAL A 41 15.37 -5.27 -5.90
N MET A 42 14.48 -6.08 -6.49
CA MET A 42 13.18 -6.42 -5.93
C MET A 42 13.19 -7.71 -5.09
N ASN A 43 14.24 -8.53 -5.19
CA ASN A 43 14.31 -9.83 -4.54
C ASN A 43 14.06 -9.77 -3.03
N THR A 44 14.71 -8.87 -2.31
CA THR A 44 14.53 -8.72 -0.86
C THR A 44 13.11 -8.31 -0.50
N ARG A 45 12.50 -7.42 -1.30
CA ARG A 45 11.12 -6.95 -1.11
C ARG A 45 10.11 -8.05 -1.42
N PHE A 46 10.38 -8.84 -2.45
CA PHE A 46 9.56 -10.01 -2.80
C PHE A 46 9.57 -11.06 -1.67
N VAL A 47 10.74 -11.40 -1.14
CA VAL A 47 10.87 -12.36 -0.02
C VAL A 47 10.18 -11.82 1.24
N SER A 48 10.33 -10.53 1.54
CA SER A 48 9.65 -9.90 2.66
C SER A 48 8.12 -9.95 2.50
N TRP A 49 7.61 -9.63 1.29
CA TRP A 49 6.20 -9.76 0.98
C TRP A 49 5.68 -11.18 1.15
N GLN A 50 6.38 -12.18 0.61
CA GLN A 50 5.98 -13.59 0.74
C GLN A 50 5.86 -14.06 2.19
N ARG A 51 6.70 -13.52 3.09
CA ARG A 51 6.67 -13.84 4.52
C ARG A 51 5.63 -13.07 5.30
N SER A 52 5.03 -12.06 4.70
CA SER A 52 4.02 -11.23 5.34
C SER A 52 2.65 -11.91 5.31
N PRO A 53 1.70 -11.48 6.18
CA PRO A 53 0.31 -11.95 6.12
C PRO A 53 -0.40 -11.65 4.79
N HIS A 54 0.18 -10.80 3.93
CA HIS A 54 -0.38 -10.41 2.64
C HIS A 54 0.22 -11.18 1.46
N GLY A 55 1.23 -12.03 1.68
CA GLY A 55 1.92 -12.76 0.62
C GLY A 55 1.04 -13.68 -0.21
N ASP A 56 0.01 -14.26 0.41
CA ASP A 56 -0.91 -15.20 -0.26
C ASP A 56 -2.24 -14.56 -0.71
N VAL A 57 -2.51 -13.31 -0.30
CA VAL A 57 -3.84 -12.70 -0.48
C VAL A 57 -3.82 -11.39 -1.27
N ALA A 58 -2.66 -10.76 -1.44
CA ALA A 58 -2.52 -9.51 -2.15
C ALA A 58 -1.22 -9.47 -2.94
N THR A 59 -1.30 -9.00 -4.19
CA THR A 59 -0.14 -8.82 -5.06
C THR A 59 0.55 -7.47 -4.84
N CYS A 60 1.76 -7.31 -5.40
CA CYS A 60 2.50 -6.06 -5.31
C CYS A 60 1.68 -4.88 -5.84
N ILE A 61 1.06 -5.07 -7.02
CA ILE A 61 0.33 -3.99 -7.71
C ILE A 61 -0.94 -3.58 -6.95
N GLU A 62 -1.58 -4.49 -6.20
CA GLU A 62 -2.78 -4.17 -5.44
C GLU A 62 -2.52 -3.19 -4.29
N CYS A 63 -1.31 -3.20 -3.74
CA CYS A 63 -0.88 -2.19 -2.77
C CYS A 63 -0.25 -0.96 -3.42
N HIS A 64 0.54 -1.15 -4.49
CA HIS A 64 1.33 -0.12 -5.13
C HIS A 64 0.63 0.60 -6.29
N SER A 65 -0.65 0.33 -6.53
CA SER A 65 -1.51 1.11 -7.42
C SER A 65 -2.77 1.56 -6.72
N GLU A 66 -3.32 2.68 -7.15
CA GLU A 66 -4.68 3.06 -6.78
C GLU A 66 -5.70 2.09 -7.43
N PRO A 67 -6.87 1.89 -6.79
CA PRO A 67 -7.93 1.07 -7.37
C PRO A 67 -8.38 1.55 -8.76
N GLY A 68 -8.65 0.57 -9.64
CA GLY A 68 -9.19 0.81 -10.98
C GLY A 68 -8.11 0.90 -12.07
N TRP A 69 -8.56 0.72 -13.32
CA TRP A 69 -7.69 0.62 -14.48
C TRP A 69 -6.73 1.81 -14.66
N TRP A 70 -7.18 3.00 -14.27
CA TRP A 70 -6.35 4.22 -14.35
C TRP A 70 -5.20 4.20 -13.34
N GLY A 71 -5.44 3.69 -12.12
CA GLY A 71 -4.41 3.49 -11.12
C GLY A 71 -3.36 2.48 -11.56
N GLU A 72 -3.81 1.36 -12.15
CA GLU A 72 -2.91 0.35 -12.72
C GLU A 72 -2.09 0.91 -13.89
N LEU A 73 -2.69 1.66 -14.79
CA LEU A 73 -1.97 2.30 -15.89
C LEU A 73 -0.89 3.26 -15.38
N LYS A 74 -1.21 4.11 -14.40
CA LYS A 74 -0.22 4.99 -13.75
C LYS A 74 0.92 4.20 -13.12
N ALA A 75 0.61 3.08 -12.46
CA ALA A 75 1.62 2.23 -11.84
C ALA A 75 2.56 1.62 -12.88
N HIS A 76 2.06 1.19 -14.03
CA HIS A 76 2.88 0.68 -15.14
C HIS A 76 3.76 1.78 -15.75
N ILE A 77 3.23 2.98 -15.95
CA ILE A 77 4.01 4.13 -16.43
C ILE A 77 5.14 4.46 -15.45
N ASN A 78 4.85 4.46 -14.14
CA ASN A 78 5.87 4.66 -13.11
C ASN A 78 6.90 3.53 -13.12
N GLY A 79 6.48 2.28 -13.29
CA GLY A 79 7.38 1.12 -13.42
C GLY A 79 8.32 1.27 -14.61
N ALA A 80 7.81 1.66 -15.77
CA ALA A 80 8.64 1.94 -16.96
C ALA A 80 9.65 3.07 -16.73
N ARG A 81 9.26 4.12 -16.00
CA ARG A 81 10.19 5.19 -15.59
C ARG A 81 11.30 4.67 -14.69
N TYR A 82 10.98 3.78 -13.74
CA TYR A 82 12.00 3.13 -12.90
C TYR A 82 12.98 2.32 -13.72
N LEU A 83 12.49 1.54 -14.67
CA LEU A 83 13.33 0.75 -15.57
C LEU A 83 14.27 1.67 -16.36
N TYR A 84 13.77 2.77 -16.91
CA TYR A 84 14.57 3.78 -17.61
C TYR A 84 15.71 4.31 -16.73
N VAL A 85 15.39 4.74 -15.50
CA VAL A 85 16.39 5.27 -14.55
C VAL A 85 17.43 4.22 -14.17
N MET A 86 17.00 2.97 -14.00
CA MET A 86 17.91 1.86 -13.70
C MET A 86 18.87 1.55 -14.84
N VAL A 87 18.42 1.64 -16.10
CA VAL A 87 19.24 1.36 -17.29
C VAL A 87 20.17 2.52 -17.62
N THR A 88 19.71 3.76 -17.48
CA THR A 88 20.49 4.95 -17.82
C THR A 88 21.44 5.40 -16.72
N GLY A 89 21.25 4.91 -15.48
CA GLY A 89 22.02 5.34 -14.31
C GLY A 89 21.74 6.78 -13.87
N GLU A 90 20.65 7.38 -14.36
CA GLU A 90 20.27 8.75 -14.01
C GLU A 90 19.94 8.85 -12.52
N LYS A 91 20.76 9.63 -11.79
CA LYS A 91 20.60 9.82 -10.33
C LYS A 91 19.46 10.81 -10.02
N THR A 92 18.25 10.43 -10.23
CA THR A 92 17.08 11.23 -9.87
C THR A 92 16.52 10.85 -8.52
N GLY A 93 17.03 11.43 -7.45
CA GLY A 93 16.46 11.39 -6.11
C GLY A 93 16.46 10.02 -5.41
N PRO A 94 15.85 9.89 -4.23
CA PRO A 94 15.71 8.62 -3.53
C PRO A 94 14.86 7.67 -4.37
N LEU A 95 15.50 6.67 -4.89
CA LEU A 95 15.11 5.85 -6.05
C LEU A 95 13.79 5.08 -5.91
N ILE A 96 13.22 4.91 -4.74
CA ILE A 96 11.96 4.17 -4.60
C ILE A 96 11.23 4.63 -3.32
N ARG A 97 10.40 5.64 -3.43
CA ARG A 97 9.32 5.85 -2.47
C ARG A 97 8.02 5.34 -3.10
N ALA A 98 7.63 4.15 -2.72
CA ALA A 98 6.29 3.69 -3.01
C ALA A 98 5.32 4.36 -2.03
N ASP A 99 4.45 5.21 -2.54
CA ASP A 99 3.35 5.76 -1.77
C ASP A 99 2.15 4.82 -1.90
N VAL A 100 1.77 4.19 -0.79
CA VAL A 100 0.59 3.32 -0.73
C VAL A 100 -0.59 4.14 -0.25
N SER A 101 -1.63 4.24 -1.07
CA SER A 101 -2.83 5.01 -0.74
C SER A 101 -3.74 4.24 0.23
N ASN A 102 -4.53 4.95 1.02
CA ASN A 102 -5.57 4.32 1.85
C ASN A 102 -6.58 3.55 1.01
N ALA A 103 -6.88 4.02 -0.20
CA ALA A 103 -7.79 3.35 -1.13
C ALA A 103 -7.32 1.94 -1.50
N SER A 104 -6.01 1.69 -1.55
CA SER A 104 -5.46 0.36 -1.81
C SER A 104 -5.77 -0.62 -0.65
N CYS A 105 -5.68 -0.16 0.58
CA CYS A 105 -6.02 -0.95 1.76
C CYS A 105 -7.53 -1.21 1.86
N LEU A 106 -8.33 -0.17 1.59
CA LEU A 106 -9.80 -0.21 1.68
C LEU A 106 -10.46 -1.05 0.58
N ARG A 107 -9.71 -1.56 -0.39
CA ARG A 107 -10.21 -2.57 -1.33
C ARG A 107 -10.68 -3.85 -0.62
N CYS A 108 -9.96 -4.25 0.42
CA CYS A 108 -10.19 -5.51 1.13
C CYS A 108 -10.59 -5.27 2.59
N HIS A 109 -10.11 -4.19 3.19
CA HIS A 109 -10.39 -3.81 4.58
C HIS A 109 -11.50 -2.75 4.62
N ALA A 110 -12.75 -3.17 4.67
CA ALA A 110 -13.86 -2.23 4.82
C ALA A 110 -13.76 -1.48 6.16
N LEU A 111 -13.92 -0.17 6.11
CA LEU A 111 -13.74 0.70 7.29
C LEU A 111 -14.66 0.30 8.45
N GLU A 112 -15.88 -0.14 8.14
CA GLU A 112 -16.88 -0.59 9.10
C GLU A 112 -16.49 -1.88 9.84
N GLN A 113 -15.55 -2.63 9.25
CA GLN A 113 -15.04 -3.88 9.84
C GLN A 113 -13.79 -3.65 10.70
N LEU A 114 -13.20 -2.44 10.63
CA LEU A 114 -12.05 -2.10 11.46
C LEU A 114 -12.52 -1.84 12.89
N SER A 115 -12.10 -2.69 13.80
CA SER A 115 -12.42 -2.51 15.22
C SER A 115 -11.70 -1.29 15.78
N ASP A 116 -12.47 -0.38 16.40
CA ASP A 116 -11.93 0.75 17.13
C ASP A 116 -11.37 0.37 18.51
N VAL A 117 -11.63 -0.85 18.96
CA VAL A 117 -11.11 -1.38 20.23
C VAL A 117 -10.40 -2.70 19.96
N ILE A 118 -9.09 -2.69 20.01
CA ILE A 118 -8.24 -3.86 19.81
C ILE A 118 -7.40 -4.09 21.06
N HIS A 119 -7.51 -5.23 21.70
CA HIS A 119 -6.69 -5.59 22.87
C HIS A 119 -6.61 -4.44 23.89
N ASN A 120 -7.78 -3.82 24.15
CA ASN A 120 -7.89 -2.74 25.14
C ASN A 120 -7.25 -1.39 24.71
N HIS A 121 -6.94 -1.19 23.46
CA HIS A 121 -6.54 0.10 22.91
C HIS A 121 -7.71 0.66 22.07
N ARG A 122 -8.01 1.92 22.27
CA ARG A 122 -9.02 2.62 21.49
C ARG A 122 -8.35 3.39 20.37
N VAL A 123 -8.61 2.99 19.13
CA VAL A 123 -8.12 3.67 17.91
C VAL A 123 -9.32 3.97 17.03
N LEU A 124 -9.66 5.22 16.86
CA LEU A 124 -10.77 5.66 16.02
C LEU A 124 -10.29 5.76 14.56
N HIS A 125 -10.31 4.64 13.81
CA HIS A 125 -9.80 4.58 12.44
C HIS A 125 -10.44 5.61 11.53
N ALA A 126 -11.78 5.72 11.51
CA ALA A 126 -12.49 6.68 10.69
C ALA A 126 -11.99 8.11 10.93
N LYS A 127 -11.83 8.50 12.20
CA LYS A 127 -11.38 9.83 12.58
C LYS A 127 -9.96 10.16 12.10
N HIS A 128 -9.06 9.18 12.11
CA HIS A 128 -7.69 9.35 11.59
C HIS A 128 -7.69 9.49 10.07
N LEU A 129 -8.51 8.71 9.37
CA LEU A 129 -8.67 8.81 7.92
C LEU A 129 -9.26 10.16 7.50
N ASP A 130 -10.27 10.67 8.21
CA ASP A 130 -10.86 12.00 7.97
C ASP A 130 -9.83 13.14 8.13
N LEU A 131 -8.82 12.93 8.97
CA LEU A 131 -7.70 13.86 9.16
C LEU A 131 -6.56 13.63 8.16
N GLY A 132 -6.74 12.77 7.17
CA GLY A 132 -5.77 12.47 6.12
C GLY A 132 -4.59 11.60 6.56
N VAL A 133 -4.70 10.93 7.72
CA VAL A 133 -3.66 9.99 8.19
C VAL A 133 -3.70 8.73 7.32
N LYS A 134 -2.54 8.30 6.83
CA LYS A 134 -2.43 7.08 6.03
C LYS A 134 -2.39 5.83 6.91
N CYS A 135 -2.99 4.74 6.43
CA CYS A 135 -2.89 3.44 7.09
C CYS A 135 -1.43 3.05 7.35
N SER A 136 -0.57 3.30 6.35
CA SER A 136 0.88 3.04 6.41
C SER A 136 1.64 3.92 7.41
N GLU A 137 1.09 5.03 7.88
CA GLU A 137 1.71 5.84 8.94
C GLU A 137 1.69 5.11 10.28
N CYS A 138 0.67 4.30 10.54
CA CYS A 138 0.59 3.47 11.74
C CYS A 138 1.08 2.05 11.48
N HIS A 139 0.70 1.46 10.36
CA HIS A 139 1.01 0.07 9.97
C HIS A 139 2.22 -0.01 9.01
N ALA A 140 3.30 0.70 9.33
CA ALA A 140 4.47 0.83 8.44
C ALA A 140 5.20 -0.50 8.17
N GLY A 141 5.14 -1.44 9.09
CA GLY A 141 5.84 -2.72 8.99
C GLY A 141 5.01 -3.89 8.47
N LEU A 142 3.82 -3.60 7.90
CA LEU A 142 2.84 -4.63 7.60
C LEU A 142 3.34 -5.68 6.59
N VAL A 143 4.08 -5.26 5.58
CA VAL A 143 4.59 -6.13 4.50
C VAL A 143 6.12 -6.16 4.46
N HIS A 144 6.76 -5.02 4.56
CA HIS A 144 8.21 -4.87 4.43
C HIS A 144 8.89 -4.45 5.73
N GLY A 145 8.31 -4.80 6.88
CA GLY A 145 8.80 -4.38 8.19
C GLY A 145 10.19 -4.91 8.55
N ASP A 146 10.50 -6.11 8.13
CA ASP A 146 11.81 -6.75 8.27
C ASP A 146 12.93 -5.99 7.53
N LEU A 147 12.60 -5.30 6.44
CA LEU A 147 13.56 -4.51 5.66
C LEU A 147 13.74 -3.09 6.18
N TYR A 148 12.69 -2.50 6.77
CA TYR A 148 12.66 -1.08 7.14
C TYR A 148 12.53 -0.85 8.65
N GLY A 149 12.65 -1.90 9.46
CA GLY A 149 12.58 -1.81 10.92
C GLY A 149 11.19 -1.48 11.47
N GLY A 150 10.15 -1.62 10.66
CA GLY A 150 8.77 -1.38 11.06
C GLY A 150 8.12 -2.62 11.68
N GLN A 151 7.12 -2.41 12.52
CA GLN A 151 6.28 -3.47 13.06
C GLN A 151 4.90 -3.45 12.38
N ALA A 152 4.31 -4.63 12.16
CA ALA A 152 2.96 -4.76 11.62
C ALA A 152 1.91 -4.12 12.56
N LYS A 153 2.09 -4.30 13.88
CA LYS A 153 1.29 -3.64 14.91
C LYS A 153 1.95 -2.30 15.29
N PRO A 154 1.19 -1.19 15.31
CA PRO A 154 1.75 0.10 15.72
C PRO A 154 2.27 0.06 17.15
N ALA A 155 3.50 0.51 17.36
CA ALA A 155 4.03 0.69 18.71
C ALA A 155 3.41 1.93 19.36
N MET A 156 3.19 1.89 20.68
CA MET A 156 2.65 3.02 21.46
C MET A 156 3.44 4.32 21.25
N ALA A 157 4.76 4.24 21.14
CA ALA A 157 5.62 5.38 20.87
C ALA A 157 5.20 6.17 19.62
N ARG A 158 4.76 5.48 18.54
CA ARG A 158 4.30 6.13 17.31
C ARG A 158 3.01 6.94 17.52
N CYS A 159 2.11 6.43 18.35
CA CYS A 159 0.89 7.16 18.72
C CYS A 159 1.26 8.43 19.51
N ILE A 160 2.12 8.29 20.52
CA ILE A 160 2.57 9.39 21.38
C ILE A 160 3.32 10.45 20.57
N ASP A 161 4.23 10.07 19.67
CA ASP A 161 4.99 11.02 18.84
C ASP A 161 4.09 11.95 18.02
N CYS A 162 3.02 11.40 17.44
CA CYS A 162 2.08 12.20 16.67
C CYS A 162 1.17 13.03 17.59
N HIS A 163 0.60 12.39 18.63
CA HIS A 163 -0.33 13.05 19.55
C HIS A 163 0.34 14.15 20.35
N ALA A 164 1.58 13.97 20.81
CA ALA A 164 2.32 15.01 21.53
C ALA A 164 2.50 16.29 20.70
N LYS A 165 2.66 16.14 19.39
CA LYS A 165 2.84 17.26 18.47
C LYS A 165 1.53 17.90 18.01
N ARG A 166 0.49 17.08 17.76
CA ARG A 166 -0.76 17.55 17.13
C ARG A 166 -1.92 17.68 18.11
N ARG A 167 -1.94 16.91 19.18
CA ARG A 167 -3.03 16.81 20.16
C ARG A 167 -2.50 16.49 21.57
N PRO A 168 -1.71 17.38 22.21
CA PRO A 168 -1.06 17.10 23.49
C PRO A 168 -2.02 16.72 24.62
N ALA A 169 -3.30 17.14 24.55
CA ALA A 169 -4.32 16.72 25.52
C ALA A 169 -4.66 15.22 25.46
N LEU A 170 -4.27 14.50 24.40
CA LEU A 170 -4.57 13.08 24.20
C LEU A 170 -3.37 12.15 24.51
N VAL A 171 -2.33 12.63 25.16
CA VAL A 171 -1.17 11.79 25.55
C VAL A 171 -1.33 11.09 26.90
N GLY A 172 -2.41 11.36 27.64
CA GLY A 172 -2.71 10.66 28.88
C GLY A 172 -3.05 9.19 28.63
N CYS A 173 -2.63 8.32 29.53
CA CYS A 173 -2.86 6.86 29.40
C CYS A 173 -4.35 6.51 29.14
N GLN A 174 -5.27 7.16 29.84
CA GLN A 174 -6.72 6.94 29.73
C GLN A 174 -7.32 7.39 28.39
N SER A 175 -6.62 8.24 27.62
CA SER A 175 -7.10 8.66 26.31
C SER A 175 -7.11 7.53 25.29
N CYS A 176 -6.25 6.55 25.47
CA CYS A 176 -6.09 5.38 24.59
C CYS A 176 -6.41 4.06 25.28
N HIS A 177 -6.22 3.97 26.58
CA HIS A 177 -6.47 2.79 27.39
C HIS A 177 -7.68 3.02 28.29
N GLY A 178 -8.69 2.13 28.23
CA GLY A 178 -9.85 2.20 29.13
C GLY A 178 -9.47 1.87 30.58
N GLU A 179 -10.30 2.26 31.53
CA GLU A 179 -10.06 2.09 32.99
C GLU A 179 -9.79 0.63 33.41
N ALA A 180 -10.34 -0.35 32.69
CA ALA A 180 -10.18 -1.77 33.01
C ALA A 180 -8.78 -2.35 32.75
N ILE A 181 -7.83 -1.56 32.23
CA ILE A 181 -6.53 -2.04 31.75
C ILE A 181 -5.38 -1.54 32.59
N MET A 182 -5.61 -0.54 33.43
CA MET A 182 -4.60 -0.09 34.36
C MET A 182 -4.56 -1.06 35.54
N PRO A 183 -3.55 -1.95 35.65
CA PRO A 183 -3.39 -2.70 36.88
C PRO A 183 -3.35 -1.69 38.04
N THR A 184 -4.14 -1.91 39.05
CA THR A 184 -4.16 -1.12 40.30
C THR A 184 -2.77 -1.15 40.93
N GLY A 185 -1.85 -0.36 40.50
CA GLY A 185 -0.45 -0.36 40.92
C GLY A 185 0.48 0.37 39.94
N PHE A 186 0.06 0.54 38.68
CA PHE A 186 0.91 1.19 37.67
C PHE A 186 1.02 2.72 37.85
N LEU A 187 0.13 3.32 38.64
CA LEU A 187 0.11 4.74 38.95
C LEU A 187 1.02 5.15 40.11
N ARG A 188 1.80 4.23 40.70
CA ARG A 188 2.81 4.56 41.71
C ARG A 188 4.21 4.48 41.11
N LEU A 189 4.52 5.37 40.15
CA LEU A 189 5.91 5.73 39.93
C LEU A 189 6.31 6.70 41.04
N PRO A 190 7.33 6.41 41.82
CA PRO A 190 7.86 7.40 42.80
C PRO A 190 8.39 8.59 42.01
N HIS A 191 8.07 9.76 42.45
CA HIS A 191 8.61 11.05 41.99
C HIS A 191 10.11 11.13 42.21
#